data_376af8a1ba55345ba53ec9c7051db41a
#
_entry.id   376af8a1ba55345ba53ec9c7051db41a
#
_cell.length_a   1.000
_cell.length_b   1.000
_cell.length_c   1.000
_cell.angle_alpha   90.00
_cell.angle_beta   90.00
_cell.angle_gamma   90.00
#
_symmetry.space_group_name_H-M   'P 1'
#
loop_
_entity.id
_entity.type
_entity.pdbx_description
1 polymer ?
#
loop_
_entity_poly.entity_id
_entity_poly.type
_entity_poly.pdbx_seq_one_letter_code
_entity_poly.pdbx_strand_id
1 'polypeptide(L)'
;MSLLKTSVFFSAVVAMLSAQTVLASVNPAPPVIPDKIFNVQNFGAIGDGVATNTTAIQATIAAASEAGGGVVEIPAGVFLCGPIQLASKINLRLEQGALLRMLPLEKYPGGTVNPQTFISGDKLHDVAITGNGAIDGQGAAWWPFAKTSPGARRPKMISPQNCERLLIEGITLSNSPMFHIAIGGKCQDVIVRGVTIRAPASDDPVLPSHNTDACDVKGRNILIVNCDVSVGDDNFTCGGNTFDVLITNCTYGFGHGVSIGSYTSGGVSNITVVNCTFNNTEAGIRIKTDRDRGGLVHDMKYLNLSMTNVGIPILIYASYMAKEKQFRDLTKLTPEIAASYPTAPVGERTPVYRDFIFSNITATVQKGRRAGLIWGLPEMNTTNVRLQNVRITADKPFGFFNAQNVRLENCRIATPAGVDRIASTNSTVEISGR
;
A
#
# COMPACT_ATOMS: atom_id res chain seq x y z
N MET A 1 -33.25 -33.83 2.95
CA MET A 1 -31.79 -33.60 3.12
C MET A 1 -31.06 -33.22 1.83
N SER A 2 -31.74 -32.80 0.77
CA SER A 2 -31.15 -32.53 -0.57
C SER A 2 -31.10 -31.05 -0.97
N LEU A 3 -31.77 -30.15 -0.29
CA LEU A 3 -31.85 -28.71 -0.67
C LEU A 3 -30.75 -27.83 -0.06
N LEU A 4 -30.07 -28.28 1.01
CA LEU A 4 -28.99 -27.48 1.63
C LEU A 4 -27.63 -27.62 0.91
N LYS A 5 -27.40 -28.69 0.15
CA LYS A 5 -26.12 -28.89 -0.56
C LYS A 5 -26.04 -28.08 -1.86
N THR A 6 -27.17 -27.74 -2.49
CA THR A 6 -27.19 -27.03 -3.76
C THR A 6 -26.94 -25.53 -3.60
N SER A 7 -27.33 -24.90 -2.48
CA SER A 7 -27.14 -23.45 -2.28
C SER A 7 -25.70 -23.07 -1.95
N VAL A 8 -24.95 -23.95 -1.25
CA VAL A 8 -23.53 -23.74 -0.93
C VAL A 8 -22.65 -23.87 -2.17
N PHE A 9 -23.00 -24.81 -3.07
CA PHE A 9 -22.27 -24.97 -4.35
C PHE A 9 -22.49 -23.79 -5.30
N PHE A 10 -23.72 -23.25 -5.36
CA PHE A 10 -24.03 -22.11 -6.23
C PHE A 10 -23.37 -20.81 -5.74
N SER A 11 -23.31 -20.58 -4.43
CA SER A 11 -22.62 -19.42 -3.85
C SER A 11 -21.08 -19.49 -4.03
N ALA A 12 -20.49 -20.67 -3.94
CA ALA A 12 -19.06 -20.88 -4.16
C ALA A 12 -18.69 -20.70 -5.65
N VAL A 13 -19.51 -21.17 -6.57
CA VAL A 13 -19.31 -21.04 -8.03
C VAL A 13 -19.49 -19.59 -8.48
N VAL A 14 -20.46 -18.86 -7.95
CA VAL A 14 -20.65 -17.41 -8.25
C VAL A 14 -19.51 -16.58 -7.68
N ALA A 15 -18.99 -16.92 -6.50
CA ALA A 15 -17.83 -16.25 -5.92
C ALA A 15 -16.53 -16.55 -6.69
N MET A 16 -16.35 -17.78 -7.20
CA MET A 16 -15.22 -18.13 -8.06
C MET A 16 -15.30 -17.47 -9.44
N LEU A 17 -16.47 -17.39 -10.05
CA LEU A 17 -16.69 -16.69 -11.33
C LEU A 17 -16.48 -15.19 -11.22
N SER A 18 -16.86 -14.57 -10.09
CA SER A 18 -16.63 -13.14 -9.86
C SER A 18 -15.14 -12.83 -9.60
N ALA A 19 -14.42 -13.71 -8.90
CA ALA A 19 -12.97 -13.59 -8.71
C ALA A 19 -12.20 -13.77 -10.03
N GLN A 20 -12.59 -14.73 -10.87
CA GLN A 20 -11.95 -14.95 -12.16
C GLN A 20 -12.17 -13.81 -13.16
N THR A 21 -13.35 -13.17 -13.18
CA THR A 21 -13.62 -12.01 -14.05
C THR A 21 -12.85 -10.76 -13.59
N VAL A 22 -12.59 -10.59 -12.30
CA VAL A 22 -11.80 -9.49 -11.77
C VAL A 22 -10.30 -9.68 -12.03
N LEU A 23 -9.81 -10.92 -11.96
CA LEU A 23 -8.44 -11.29 -12.32
C LEU A 23 -8.13 -11.07 -13.80
N ALA A 24 -9.15 -11.07 -14.67
CA ALA A 24 -8.97 -10.83 -16.10
C ALA A 24 -8.80 -9.34 -16.48
N SER A 25 -9.08 -8.39 -15.58
CA SER A 25 -9.04 -6.95 -15.88
C SER A 25 -7.68 -6.29 -15.60
N VAL A 26 -6.83 -6.89 -14.74
CA VAL A 26 -5.48 -6.41 -14.41
C VAL A 26 -4.48 -7.49 -14.80
N ASN A 27 -3.79 -7.28 -15.89
CA ASN A 27 -2.82 -8.24 -16.42
C ASN A 27 -1.62 -7.47 -17.00
N PRO A 28 -0.73 -6.95 -16.13
CA PRO A 28 0.43 -6.20 -16.58
C PRO A 28 1.40 -7.08 -17.38
N ALA A 29 1.87 -6.54 -18.49
CA ALA A 29 2.88 -7.19 -19.30
C ALA A 29 4.21 -7.23 -18.54
N PRO A 30 4.87 -8.39 -18.44
CA PRO A 30 6.20 -8.48 -17.83
C PRO A 30 7.25 -7.78 -18.71
N PRO A 31 8.37 -7.34 -18.12
CA PRO A 31 9.47 -6.77 -18.88
C PRO A 31 10.13 -7.80 -19.80
N VAL A 32 10.58 -7.34 -20.96
CA VAL A 32 11.34 -8.14 -21.93
C VAL A 32 12.80 -7.73 -21.85
N ILE A 33 13.62 -8.53 -21.19
CA ILE A 33 15.03 -8.23 -20.90
C ILE A 33 15.90 -9.35 -21.47
N PRO A 34 17.01 -9.04 -22.18
CA PRO A 34 17.97 -10.06 -22.61
C PRO A 34 18.55 -10.83 -21.42
N ASP A 35 18.84 -12.11 -21.61
CA ASP A 35 19.36 -13.02 -20.57
C ASP A 35 20.89 -12.93 -20.35
N LYS A 36 21.59 -12.09 -21.13
CA LYS A 36 23.03 -11.88 -20.98
C LYS A 36 23.39 -11.35 -19.59
N ILE A 37 24.28 -12.05 -18.91
CA ILE A 37 24.68 -11.75 -17.54
C ILE A 37 25.93 -10.86 -17.51
N PHE A 38 25.87 -9.83 -16.65
CA PHE A 38 26.95 -8.93 -16.30
C PHE A 38 27.15 -8.97 -14.80
N ASN A 39 28.17 -9.72 -14.34
CA ASN A 39 28.45 -9.85 -12.91
C ASN A 39 29.21 -8.61 -12.43
N VAL A 40 28.74 -7.97 -11.34
CA VAL A 40 29.32 -6.71 -10.81
C VAL A 40 30.78 -6.86 -10.36
N GLN A 41 31.22 -8.06 -9.98
CA GLN A 41 32.60 -8.32 -9.60
C GLN A 41 33.58 -8.18 -10.79
N ASN A 42 33.13 -8.46 -12.01
CA ASN A 42 33.92 -8.24 -13.22
C ASN A 42 34.16 -6.75 -13.51
N PHE A 43 33.45 -5.86 -12.83
CA PHE A 43 33.58 -4.40 -12.89
C PHE A 43 34.19 -3.82 -11.63
N GLY A 44 34.76 -4.66 -10.76
CA GLY A 44 35.50 -4.25 -9.56
C GLY A 44 34.67 -4.15 -8.29
N ALA A 45 33.43 -4.67 -8.27
CA ALA A 45 32.67 -4.72 -7.02
C ALA A 45 33.24 -5.78 -6.06
N ILE A 46 33.26 -5.44 -4.76
CA ILE A 46 33.79 -6.28 -3.69
C ILE A 46 32.70 -6.45 -2.63
N GLY A 47 32.26 -7.69 -2.41
CA GLY A 47 31.17 -8.03 -1.48
C GLY A 47 31.64 -8.26 -0.03
N ASP A 48 32.52 -7.43 0.49
CA ASP A 48 33.18 -7.58 1.79
C ASP A 48 32.48 -6.80 2.93
N GLY A 49 31.45 -6.02 2.62
CA GLY A 49 30.74 -5.17 3.58
C GLY A 49 31.49 -3.88 3.97
N VAL A 50 32.62 -3.59 3.35
CA VAL A 50 33.49 -2.43 3.65
C VAL A 50 33.67 -1.54 2.42
N ALA A 51 34.02 -2.13 1.29
CA ALA A 51 34.24 -1.41 0.03
C ALA A 51 32.95 -0.75 -0.50
N THR A 52 33.08 0.48 -1.00
CA THR A 52 31.98 1.17 -1.67
C THR A 52 31.89 0.73 -3.14
N ASN A 53 30.75 0.19 -3.52
CA ASN A 53 30.54 -0.47 -4.82
C ASN A 53 29.71 0.36 -5.83
N THR A 54 29.35 1.59 -5.51
CA THR A 54 28.47 2.44 -6.33
C THR A 54 28.97 2.55 -7.77
N THR A 55 30.25 2.89 -7.95
CA THR A 55 30.87 3.06 -9.28
C THR A 55 30.90 1.75 -10.07
N ALA A 56 31.26 0.64 -9.42
CA ALA A 56 31.33 -0.68 -10.06
C ALA A 56 29.95 -1.16 -10.52
N ILE A 57 28.93 -1.03 -9.65
CA ILE A 57 27.55 -1.41 -10.00
C ILE A 57 27.00 -0.51 -11.11
N GLN A 58 27.25 0.81 -11.06
CA GLN A 58 26.79 1.72 -12.10
C GLN A 58 27.50 1.45 -13.45
N ALA A 59 28.80 1.13 -13.42
CA ALA A 59 29.53 0.73 -14.64
C ALA A 59 28.99 -0.57 -15.24
N THR A 60 28.58 -1.53 -14.39
CA THR A 60 27.96 -2.77 -14.86
C THR A 60 26.61 -2.51 -15.54
N ILE A 61 25.79 -1.63 -14.95
CA ILE A 61 24.50 -1.22 -15.55
C ILE A 61 24.74 -0.54 -16.91
N ALA A 62 25.73 0.35 -16.99
CA ALA A 62 26.09 1.04 -18.23
C ALA A 62 26.53 0.05 -19.32
N ALA A 63 27.43 -0.88 -19.01
CA ALA A 63 27.89 -1.90 -19.95
C ALA A 63 26.77 -2.83 -20.43
N ALA A 64 25.85 -3.22 -19.53
CA ALA A 64 24.69 -4.00 -19.92
C ALA A 64 23.74 -3.21 -20.83
N SER A 65 23.51 -1.92 -20.52
CA SER A 65 22.69 -1.02 -21.35
C SER A 65 23.29 -0.80 -22.75
N GLU A 66 24.59 -0.57 -22.86
CA GLU A 66 25.33 -0.43 -24.13
C GLU A 66 25.25 -1.71 -24.98
N ALA A 67 25.17 -2.88 -24.33
CA ALA A 67 24.99 -4.16 -25.00
C ALA A 67 23.53 -4.45 -25.44
N GLY A 68 22.61 -3.50 -25.24
CA GLY A 68 21.20 -3.62 -25.61
C GLY A 68 20.30 -4.17 -24.50
N GLY A 69 20.81 -4.30 -23.29
CA GLY A 69 20.14 -4.81 -22.09
C GLY A 69 20.78 -6.06 -21.51
N GLY A 70 20.30 -6.50 -20.36
CA GLY A 70 20.77 -7.71 -19.71
C GLY A 70 20.54 -7.78 -18.21
N VAL A 71 21.08 -8.81 -17.60
CA VAL A 71 21.01 -9.10 -16.18
C VAL A 71 22.28 -8.58 -15.50
N VAL A 72 22.14 -7.56 -14.66
CA VAL A 72 23.20 -7.08 -13.75
C VAL A 72 23.13 -7.92 -12.48
N GLU A 73 24.08 -8.84 -12.35
CA GLU A 73 24.10 -9.82 -11.27
C GLU A 73 24.93 -9.34 -10.08
N ILE A 74 24.28 -9.29 -8.91
CA ILE A 74 24.92 -9.10 -7.62
C ILE A 74 25.01 -10.48 -6.95
N PRO A 75 26.21 -11.09 -6.87
CA PRO A 75 26.40 -12.41 -6.25
C PRO A 75 26.34 -12.34 -4.73
N ALA A 76 26.45 -13.51 -4.06
CA ALA A 76 26.51 -13.59 -2.61
C ALA A 76 27.63 -12.69 -2.03
N GLY A 77 27.33 -11.96 -0.95
CA GLY A 77 28.23 -11.00 -0.30
C GLY A 77 27.51 -9.75 0.17
N VAL A 78 28.19 -8.85 0.85
CA VAL A 78 27.64 -7.58 1.33
C VAL A 78 28.26 -6.42 0.54
N PHE A 79 27.44 -5.78 -0.29
CA PHE A 79 27.88 -4.71 -1.17
C PHE A 79 27.36 -3.37 -0.65
N LEU A 80 28.24 -2.54 -0.04
CA LEU A 80 27.90 -1.18 0.34
C LEU A 80 27.77 -0.32 -0.92
N CYS A 81 26.66 0.41 -1.04
CA CYS A 81 26.35 1.17 -2.25
C CYS A 81 25.68 2.51 -1.92
N GLY A 82 26.03 3.55 -2.64
CA GLY A 82 25.29 4.81 -2.73
C GLY A 82 24.21 4.75 -3.80
N PRO A 83 23.62 5.89 -4.18
CA PRO A 83 22.60 5.97 -5.20
C PRO A 83 23.03 5.37 -6.54
N ILE A 84 22.17 4.57 -7.15
CA ILE A 84 22.33 4.01 -8.50
C ILE A 84 21.13 4.31 -9.38
N GLN A 85 21.36 4.43 -10.67
CA GLN A 85 20.34 4.65 -11.69
C GLN A 85 20.22 3.42 -12.59
N LEU A 86 19.00 2.92 -12.72
CA LEU A 86 18.68 1.84 -13.67
C LEU A 86 18.62 2.38 -15.11
N ALA A 87 18.67 1.49 -16.07
CA ALA A 87 18.44 1.76 -17.48
C ALA A 87 17.35 0.84 -18.03
N SER A 88 16.83 1.14 -19.22
CA SER A 88 15.87 0.28 -19.90
C SER A 88 16.48 -1.07 -20.24
N LYS A 89 15.66 -2.13 -20.22
CA LYS A 89 16.03 -3.52 -20.47
C LYS A 89 17.08 -4.08 -19.50
N ILE A 90 17.08 -3.60 -18.26
CA ILE A 90 17.97 -4.09 -17.20
C ILE A 90 17.18 -4.83 -16.13
N ASN A 91 17.68 -6.01 -15.76
CA ASN A 91 17.31 -6.72 -14.55
C ASN A 91 18.46 -6.63 -13.53
N LEU A 92 18.28 -5.87 -12.46
CA LEU A 92 19.17 -5.90 -11.30
C LEU A 92 18.83 -7.13 -10.47
N ARG A 93 19.63 -8.19 -10.59
CA ARG A 93 19.38 -9.48 -9.94
C ARG A 93 20.28 -9.67 -8.73
N LEU A 94 19.66 -9.84 -7.57
CA LEU A 94 20.34 -10.13 -6.30
C LEU A 94 20.27 -11.64 -6.05
N GLU A 95 21.40 -12.31 -6.12
CA GLU A 95 21.48 -13.76 -5.89
C GLU A 95 21.23 -14.12 -4.41
N GLN A 96 20.94 -15.37 -4.13
CA GLN A 96 20.81 -15.85 -2.75
C GLN A 96 22.11 -15.55 -1.97
N GLY A 97 21.96 -14.90 -0.80
CA GLY A 97 23.07 -14.46 0.02
C GLY A 97 23.67 -13.09 -0.39
N ALA A 98 23.16 -12.46 -1.44
CA ALA A 98 23.49 -11.07 -1.77
C ALA A 98 22.78 -10.11 -0.82
N LEU A 99 23.53 -9.15 -0.29
CA LEU A 99 23.00 -8.01 0.46
C LEU A 99 23.52 -6.71 -0.16
N LEU A 100 22.65 -6.00 -0.86
CA LEU A 100 22.91 -4.63 -1.29
C LEU A 100 22.55 -3.68 -0.15
N ARG A 101 23.54 -3.09 0.48
CA ARG A 101 23.36 -2.22 1.65
C ARG A 101 23.61 -0.77 1.30
N MET A 102 22.68 0.11 1.65
CA MET A 102 22.88 1.55 1.49
C MET A 102 24.11 2.01 2.27
N LEU A 103 24.80 3.03 1.78
CA LEU A 103 25.83 3.72 2.56
C LEU A 103 25.23 4.29 3.86
N PRO A 104 25.97 4.30 4.96
CA PRO A 104 25.50 4.92 6.20
C PRO A 104 25.29 6.44 5.99
N LEU A 105 24.42 7.03 6.82
CA LEU A 105 23.98 8.43 6.70
C LEU A 105 25.12 9.42 6.48
N GLU A 106 26.21 9.30 7.26
CA GLU A 106 27.35 10.20 7.21
C GLU A 106 28.16 10.12 5.91
N LYS A 107 27.99 9.04 5.14
CA LYS A 107 28.62 8.82 3.82
C LYS A 107 27.62 8.90 2.66
N TYR A 108 26.32 9.06 2.97
CA TYR A 108 25.29 9.07 1.92
C TYR A 108 25.26 10.43 1.20
N PRO A 109 25.32 10.46 -0.15
CA PRO A 109 25.31 11.70 -0.92
C PRO A 109 24.08 12.57 -0.62
N GLY A 110 24.31 13.85 -0.29
CA GLY A 110 23.27 14.82 0.03
C GLY A 110 22.77 14.77 1.48
N GLY A 111 23.14 13.76 2.26
CA GLY A 111 22.79 13.64 3.67
C GLY A 111 21.29 13.87 3.92
N THR A 112 20.93 14.65 4.94
CA THR A 112 19.52 15.00 5.25
C THR A 112 19.02 16.24 4.51
N VAL A 113 19.84 16.88 3.69
CA VAL A 113 19.49 18.12 2.97
C VAL A 113 18.85 17.80 1.61
N ASN A 114 19.53 16.99 0.79
CA ASN A 114 19.06 16.61 -0.53
C ASN A 114 19.51 15.17 -0.90
N PRO A 115 19.09 14.16 -0.15
CA PRO A 115 19.48 12.78 -0.43
C PRO A 115 18.89 12.33 -1.77
N GLN A 116 19.70 11.67 -2.57
CA GLN A 116 19.22 11.01 -3.77
C GLN A 116 18.50 9.71 -3.40
N THR A 117 17.51 9.31 -4.21
CA THR A 117 16.90 7.98 -4.13
C THR A 117 17.96 6.90 -4.31
N PHE A 118 17.87 5.80 -3.55
CA PHE A 118 18.89 4.75 -3.60
C PHE A 118 18.90 4.02 -4.94
N ILE A 119 17.76 3.50 -5.40
CA ILE A 119 17.61 2.89 -6.73
C ILE A 119 16.55 3.69 -7.48
N SER A 120 16.97 4.36 -8.54
CA SER A 120 16.11 5.26 -9.30
C SER A 120 16.07 4.91 -10.79
N GLY A 121 15.05 5.40 -11.48
CA GLY A 121 14.89 5.34 -12.92
C GLY A 121 13.75 6.26 -13.35
N ASP A 122 13.89 6.92 -14.49
CA ASP A 122 12.84 7.77 -15.05
C ASP A 122 12.66 7.48 -16.54
N LYS A 123 11.41 7.34 -16.98
CA LYS A 123 11.04 7.08 -18.38
C LYS A 123 11.70 5.84 -18.98
N LEU A 124 11.86 4.81 -18.16
CA LEU A 124 12.44 3.53 -18.55
C LEU A 124 11.36 2.54 -18.99
N HIS A 125 11.75 1.56 -19.75
CA HIS A 125 10.92 0.42 -20.12
C HIS A 125 11.66 -0.90 -19.93
N ASP A 126 10.92 -1.97 -19.63
CA ASP A 126 11.49 -3.30 -19.44
C ASP A 126 12.54 -3.32 -18.32
N VAL A 127 12.11 -3.01 -17.12
CA VAL A 127 12.99 -2.91 -15.94
C VAL A 127 12.60 -3.95 -14.92
N ALA A 128 13.59 -4.64 -14.35
CA ALA A 128 13.36 -5.58 -13.27
C ALA A 128 14.37 -5.41 -12.13
N ILE A 129 13.91 -5.73 -10.91
CA ILE A 129 14.73 -5.95 -9.72
C ILE A 129 14.28 -7.30 -9.15
N THR A 130 15.12 -8.32 -9.24
CA THR A 130 14.70 -9.70 -8.95
C THR A 130 15.72 -10.48 -8.12
N GLY A 131 15.35 -11.69 -7.75
CA GLY A 131 16.23 -12.66 -7.08
C GLY A 131 15.78 -13.01 -5.66
N ASN A 132 16.67 -13.67 -4.90
CA ASN A 132 16.41 -14.11 -3.53
C ASN A 132 17.35 -13.43 -2.52
N GLY A 133 18.01 -12.36 -2.93
CA GLY A 133 18.86 -11.52 -2.07
C GLY A 133 18.05 -10.45 -1.32
N ALA A 134 18.79 -9.55 -0.68
CA ALA A 134 18.18 -8.51 0.16
C ALA A 134 18.76 -7.11 -0.13
N ILE A 135 17.95 -6.10 0.16
CA ILE A 135 18.36 -4.69 0.19
C ILE A 135 18.11 -4.15 1.60
N ASP A 136 19.14 -3.57 2.22
CA ASP A 136 19.05 -2.95 3.55
C ASP A 136 19.30 -1.44 3.44
N GLY A 137 18.30 -0.65 3.82
CA GLY A 137 18.32 0.80 3.73
C GLY A 137 19.06 1.50 4.88
N GLN A 138 19.52 0.78 5.92
CA GLN A 138 20.14 1.35 7.11
C GLN A 138 19.33 2.51 7.74
N GLY A 139 17.99 2.39 7.75
CA GLY A 139 17.04 3.45 8.10
C GLY A 139 17.14 3.95 9.53
N ALA A 140 17.69 3.15 10.46
CA ALA A 140 17.76 3.47 11.87
C ALA A 140 18.39 4.86 12.17
N ALA A 141 19.44 5.22 11.44
CA ALA A 141 20.08 6.53 11.57
C ALA A 141 19.23 7.69 11.00
N TRP A 142 18.26 7.40 10.14
CA TRP A 142 17.44 8.39 9.46
C TRP A 142 16.09 8.66 10.16
N TRP A 143 15.50 7.66 10.81
CA TRP A 143 14.14 7.75 11.36
C TRP A 143 13.94 8.84 12.40
N PRO A 144 14.90 9.14 13.31
CA PRO A 144 14.74 10.22 14.27
C PRO A 144 14.43 11.58 13.63
N PHE A 145 14.96 11.85 12.43
CA PHE A 145 14.75 13.12 11.72
C PHE A 145 13.29 13.34 11.29
N ALA A 146 12.48 12.27 11.17
CA ALA A 146 11.07 12.41 10.86
C ALA A 146 10.31 13.32 11.83
N LYS A 147 10.71 13.31 13.10
CA LYS A 147 10.06 14.08 14.17
C LYS A 147 10.88 15.26 14.67
N THR A 148 12.22 15.14 14.71
CA THR A 148 13.09 16.09 15.38
C THR A 148 13.55 17.23 14.48
N SER A 149 13.49 17.07 13.18
CA SER A 149 14.05 18.04 12.23
C SER A 149 13.07 18.31 11.08
N PRO A 150 12.09 19.21 11.28
CA PRO A 150 11.20 19.61 10.20
C PRO A 150 12.00 20.13 9.00
N GLY A 151 11.80 19.53 7.84
CA GLY A 151 12.57 19.84 6.62
C GLY A 151 13.74 18.92 6.32
N ALA A 152 14.22 18.10 7.25
CA ALA A 152 15.16 17.03 6.95
C ALA A 152 14.53 16.02 5.97
N ARG A 153 15.27 15.71 4.91
CA ARG A 153 14.84 14.76 3.89
C ARG A 153 15.48 13.40 4.13
N ARG A 154 14.79 12.37 3.73
CA ARG A 154 15.25 10.98 3.80
C ARG A 154 15.11 10.34 2.43
N PRO A 155 16.09 9.52 1.97
CA PRO A 155 16.00 8.88 0.67
C PRO A 155 14.93 7.79 0.64
N LYS A 156 14.28 7.63 -0.50
CA LYS A 156 13.48 6.44 -0.83
C LYS A 156 14.41 5.31 -1.24
N MET A 157 14.00 4.07 -1.01
CA MET A 157 14.84 2.92 -1.38
C MET A 157 14.75 2.64 -2.88
N ILE A 158 13.58 2.33 -3.42
CA ILE A 158 13.35 2.05 -4.85
C ILE A 158 12.28 3.03 -5.35
N SER A 159 12.62 3.87 -6.33
CA SER A 159 11.66 4.85 -6.84
C SER A 159 11.77 5.08 -8.35
N PRO A 160 11.22 4.16 -9.16
CA PRO A 160 11.05 4.35 -10.59
C PRO A 160 9.91 5.34 -10.88
N GLN A 161 10.09 6.18 -11.88
CA GLN A 161 9.14 7.20 -12.29
C GLN A 161 8.84 7.07 -13.78
N ASN A 162 7.58 7.19 -14.19
CA ASN A 162 7.16 7.20 -15.59
C ASN A 162 7.64 5.96 -16.39
N CYS A 163 7.75 4.81 -15.75
CA CYS A 163 8.29 3.59 -16.36
C CYS A 163 7.18 2.68 -16.90
N GLU A 164 7.53 1.85 -17.87
CA GLU A 164 6.64 0.87 -18.50
C GLU A 164 7.23 -0.54 -18.38
N ARG A 165 6.40 -1.54 -18.04
CA ARG A 165 6.79 -2.93 -17.77
C ARG A 165 7.88 -3.03 -16.71
N LEU A 166 7.47 -2.82 -15.48
CA LEU A 166 8.31 -2.88 -14.28
C LEU A 166 8.00 -4.15 -13.48
N LEU A 167 9.04 -4.90 -13.10
CA LEU A 167 8.95 -6.07 -12.23
C LEU A 167 9.85 -5.91 -11.00
N ILE A 168 9.28 -6.10 -9.80
CA ILE A 168 10.04 -6.27 -8.55
C ILE A 168 9.63 -7.63 -7.97
N GLU A 169 10.58 -8.57 -7.85
CA GLU A 169 10.23 -9.95 -7.53
C GLU A 169 11.23 -10.65 -6.62
N GLY A 170 10.70 -11.35 -5.61
CA GLY A 170 11.40 -12.35 -4.80
C GLY A 170 12.35 -11.80 -3.73
N ILE A 171 12.73 -10.55 -3.82
CA ILE A 171 13.72 -9.91 -2.95
C ILE A 171 13.16 -9.56 -1.56
N THR A 172 14.06 -9.42 -0.59
CA THR A 172 13.74 -8.85 0.72
C THR A 172 14.21 -7.40 0.80
N LEU A 173 13.31 -6.50 1.21
CA LEU A 173 13.60 -5.09 1.45
C LEU A 173 13.48 -4.80 2.93
N SER A 174 14.50 -4.19 3.53
CA SER A 174 14.49 -3.88 4.96
C SER A 174 14.99 -2.48 5.28
N ASN A 175 14.44 -1.92 6.33
CA ASN A 175 14.93 -0.71 6.98
C ASN A 175 15.12 0.47 6.03
N SER A 176 14.17 0.73 5.13
CA SER A 176 14.26 1.93 4.30
C SER A 176 14.27 3.20 5.16
N PRO A 177 15.09 4.21 4.82
CA PRO A 177 15.04 5.51 5.51
C PRO A 177 13.68 6.21 5.42
N MET A 178 12.95 6.01 4.31
CA MET A 178 11.61 6.49 4.02
C MET A 178 10.82 5.37 3.33
N PHE A 179 10.16 5.58 2.21
CA PHE A 179 9.40 4.56 1.47
C PHE A 179 10.32 3.47 0.91
N HIS A 180 9.93 2.20 1.02
CA HIS A 180 10.66 1.09 0.43
C HIS A 180 10.50 1.06 -1.09
N ILE A 181 9.27 1.00 -1.59
CA ILE A 181 8.95 1.05 -3.02
C ILE A 181 8.04 2.27 -3.24
N ALA A 182 8.48 3.22 -4.07
CA ALA A 182 7.74 4.44 -4.39
C ALA A 182 7.66 4.62 -5.91
N ILE A 183 6.72 3.94 -6.54
CA ILE A 183 6.46 3.99 -7.97
C ILE A 183 5.61 5.22 -8.27
N GLY A 184 6.08 6.09 -9.15
CA GLY A 184 5.42 7.37 -9.39
C GLY A 184 5.26 7.76 -10.85
N GLY A 185 4.67 8.93 -11.05
CA GLY A 185 4.41 9.47 -12.37
C GLY A 185 3.32 8.69 -13.12
N LYS A 186 3.59 8.34 -14.37
CA LYS A 186 2.69 7.62 -15.28
C LYS A 186 3.20 6.17 -15.51
N CYS A 187 3.60 5.48 -14.45
CA CYS A 187 4.02 4.08 -14.61
C CYS A 187 2.87 3.20 -15.10
N GLN A 188 3.19 2.25 -15.95
CA GLN A 188 2.24 1.31 -16.53
C GLN A 188 2.84 -0.10 -16.56
N ASP A 189 1.97 -1.13 -16.42
CA ASP A 189 2.35 -2.53 -16.38
C ASP A 189 3.39 -2.81 -15.29
N VAL A 190 2.93 -2.72 -14.05
CA VAL A 190 3.76 -2.88 -12.86
C VAL A 190 3.43 -4.19 -12.14
N ILE A 191 4.44 -4.98 -11.85
CA ILE A 191 4.32 -6.22 -11.08
C ILE A 191 5.24 -6.14 -9.85
N VAL A 192 4.66 -6.29 -8.66
CA VAL A 192 5.39 -6.53 -7.40
C VAL A 192 4.95 -7.89 -6.87
N ARG A 193 5.85 -8.87 -6.88
CA ARG A 193 5.51 -10.27 -6.61
C ARG A 193 6.47 -10.94 -5.65
N GLY A 194 5.93 -11.60 -4.61
CA GLY A 194 6.73 -12.41 -3.69
C GLY A 194 7.78 -11.61 -2.92
N VAL A 195 7.56 -10.32 -2.69
CA VAL A 195 8.50 -9.44 -2.00
C VAL A 195 8.22 -9.46 -0.50
N THR A 196 9.29 -9.58 0.30
CA THR A 196 9.24 -9.41 1.74
C THR A 196 9.70 -8.00 2.12
N ILE A 197 8.89 -7.24 2.88
CA ILE A 197 9.25 -5.86 3.28
C ILE A 197 9.16 -5.72 4.80
N ARG A 198 10.24 -5.23 5.43
CA ARG A 198 10.36 -5.12 6.88
C ARG A 198 10.95 -3.79 7.32
N ALA A 199 10.29 -3.17 8.29
CA ALA A 199 10.81 -2.08 9.12
C ALA A 199 10.12 -2.15 10.49
N PRO A 200 10.66 -1.61 11.57
CA PRO A 200 9.97 -1.54 12.87
C PRO A 200 8.63 -0.79 12.79
N ALA A 201 7.75 -1.02 13.74
CA ALA A 201 6.49 -0.28 13.85
C ALA A 201 6.72 1.21 14.14
N SER A 202 5.75 2.07 13.79
CA SER A 202 5.84 3.51 14.09
C SER A 202 5.75 3.86 15.58
N ASP A 203 5.23 2.94 16.38
CA ASP A 203 5.14 3.00 17.84
C ASP A 203 6.13 2.06 18.54
N ASP A 204 7.11 1.53 17.82
CA ASP A 204 8.20 0.75 18.41
C ASP A 204 8.87 1.58 19.52
N PRO A 205 9.01 1.03 20.75
CA PRO A 205 9.51 1.79 21.87
C PRO A 205 11.00 2.16 21.80
N VAL A 206 11.75 1.48 20.94
CA VAL A 206 13.21 1.67 20.81
C VAL A 206 13.54 2.41 19.51
N LEU A 207 12.91 2.01 18.42
CA LEU A 207 13.32 2.45 17.09
C LEU A 207 12.12 2.69 16.17
N PRO A 208 11.25 3.68 16.46
CA PRO A 208 10.05 3.94 15.68
C PRO A 208 10.38 4.39 14.24
N SER A 209 9.86 3.70 13.25
CA SER A 209 10.16 3.96 11.85
C SER A 209 9.01 4.65 11.11
N HIS A 210 8.87 5.96 11.25
CA HIS A 210 7.82 6.72 10.57
C HIS A 210 8.07 6.91 9.08
N ASN A 211 7.01 6.89 8.28
CA ASN A 211 7.00 7.03 6.82
C ASN A 211 7.85 5.97 6.11
N THR A 212 7.81 4.76 6.62
CA THR A 212 8.46 3.60 5.99
C THR A 212 7.46 2.79 5.18
N ASP A 213 6.58 3.51 4.45
CA ASP A 213 5.59 2.91 3.56
C ASP A 213 6.23 1.79 2.72
N ALA A 214 5.55 0.65 2.64
CA ALA A 214 6.13 -0.48 1.94
C ALA A 214 6.01 -0.31 0.43
N CYS A 215 4.83 0.05 -0.06
CA CYS A 215 4.56 0.18 -1.48
C CYS A 215 3.62 1.37 -1.71
N ASP A 216 4.17 2.50 -2.14
CA ASP A 216 3.43 3.68 -2.58
C ASP A 216 3.44 3.70 -4.12
N VAL A 217 2.27 3.55 -4.74
CA VAL A 217 2.19 3.40 -6.19
C VAL A 217 1.26 4.42 -6.84
N LYS A 218 1.66 4.87 -8.02
CA LYS A 218 0.83 5.65 -8.95
C LYS A 218 1.02 5.11 -10.36
N GLY A 219 -0.06 5.04 -11.10
CA GLY A 219 -0.01 4.54 -12.47
C GLY A 219 -1.20 3.65 -12.81
N ARG A 220 -1.00 2.78 -13.80
CA ARG A 220 -2.07 1.94 -14.35
C ARG A 220 -1.61 0.50 -14.55
N ASN A 221 -2.57 -0.43 -14.46
CA ASN A 221 -2.36 -1.85 -14.67
C ASN A 221 -1.28 -2.41 -13.73
N ILE A 222 -1.60 -2.47 -12.44
CA ILE A 222 -0.66 -2.76 -11.36
C ILE A 222 -1.08 -4.03 -10.64
N LEU A 223 -0.17 -5.00 -10.54
CA LEU A 223 -0.35 -6.24 -9.80
C LEU A 223 0.60 -6.32 -8.60
N ILE A 224 0.03 -6.44 -7.39
CA ILE A 224 0.75 -6.71 -6.15
C ILE A 224 0.31 -8.09 -5.67
N VAL A 225 1.23 -9.05 -5.62
CA VAL A 225 0.85 -10.45 -5.35
C VAL A 225 1.85 -11.20 -4.49
N ASN A 226 1.34 -12.02 -3.56
CA ASN A 226 2.15 -12.89 -2.69
C ASN A 226 3.22 -12.13 -1.88
N CYS A 227 2.96 -10.90 -1.46
CA CYS A 227 3.88 -10.10 -0.67
C CYS A 227 3.62 -10.29 0.83
N ASP A 228 4.70 -10.21 1.62
CA ASP A 228 4.66 -10.25 3.08
C ASP A 228 5.27 -8.97 3.66
N VAL A 229 4.47 -8.17 4.36
CA VAL A 229 4.79 -6.78 4.67
C VAL A 229 4.51 -6.44 6.13
N SER A 230 5.53 -5.89 6.84
CA SER A 230 5.38 -5.27 8.16
C SER A 230 6.28 -4.04 8.24
N VAL A 231 5.70 -2.86 8.42
CA VAL A 231 6.40 -1.56 8.33
C VAL A 231 5.81 -0.53 9.30
N GLY A 232 6.46 0.60 9.45
CA GLY A 232 6.04 1.66 10.36
C GLY A 232 5.07 2.68 9.75
N ASP A 233 4.54 2.46 8.54
CA ASP A 233 3.51 3.31 7.91
C ASP A 233 2.61 2.47 7.00
N ASP A 234 2.10 2.99 5.89
CA ASP A 234 1.20 2.27 5.00
C ASP A 234 1.84 0.97 4.43
N ASN A 235 1.17 -0.17 4.63
CA ASN A 235 1.64 -1.44 4.04
C ASN A 235 1.49 -1.43 2.51
N PHE A 236 0.47 -0.76 2.02
CA PHE A 236 0.27 -0.36 0.63
C PHE A 236 -0.43 0.98 0.62
N THR A 237 -0.04 1.87 -0.27
CA THR A 237 -0.78 3.10 -0.53
C THR A 237 -0.79 3.47 -2.00
N CYS A 238 -1.85 4.12 -2.43
CA CYS A 238 -1.91 4.76 -3.73
C CYS A 238 -2.63 6.11 -3.63
N GLY A 239 -2.30 6.99 -4.55
CA GLY A 239 -2.91 8.32 -4.63
C GLY A 239 -3.53 8.61 -5.98
N GLY A 240 -3.87 9.85 -6.25
CA GLY A 240 -4.46 10.27 -7.51
C GLY A 240 -3.65 9.88 -8.74
N ASN A 241 -4.34 9.65 -9.86
CA ASN A 241 -3.83 9.08 -11.10
C ASN A 241 -3.42 7.59 -10.95
N THR A 242 -4.17 6.82 -10.14
CA THR A 242 -3.96 5.37 -9.99
C THR A 242 -5.21 4.62 -10.41
N PHE A 243 -5.05 3.69 -11.36
CA PHE A 243 -6.15 2.97 -11.99
C PHE A 243 -5.77 1.51 -12.24
N ASP A 244 -6.76 0.61 -12.18
CA ASP A 244 -6.59 -0.79 -12.53
C ASP A 244 -5.52 -1.47 -11.67
N VAL A 245 -5.79 -1.63 -10.36
CA VAL A 245 -4.86 -2.25 -9.40
C VAL A 245 -5.48 -3.52 -8.83
N LEU A 246 -4.71 -4.59 -8.85
CA LEU A 246 -5.03 -5.84 -8.18
C LEU A 246 -4.00 -6.14 -7.09
N ILE A 247 -4.48 -6.25 -5.84
CA ILE A 247 -3.68 -6.70 -4.69
C ILE A 247 -4.25 -8.05 -4.26
N THR A 248 -3.42 -9.10 -4.29
CA THR A 248 -3.93 -10.45 -3.99
C THR A 248 -2.92 -11.31 -3.25
N ASN A 249 -3.43 -12.18 -2.36
CA ASN A 249 -2.65 -13.15 -1.62
C ASN A 249 -1.50 -12.51 -0.81
N CYS A 250 -1.70 -11.31 -0.27
CA CYS A 250 -0.71 -10.62 0.53
C CYS A 250 -0.99 -10.78 2.03
N THR A 251 0.09 -10.80 2.83
CA THR A 251 0.03 -10.79 4.28
C THR A 251 0.58 -9.45 4.80
N TYR A 252 -0.21 -8.76 5.61
CA TYR A 252 0.15 -7.52 6.25
C TYR A 252 0.26 -7.72 7.75
N GLY A 253 1.45 -7.47 8.30
CA GLY A 253 1.69 -7.40 9.74
C GLY A 253 1.32 -6.02 10.27
N PHE A 254 2.09 -5.49 11.23
CA PHE A 254 1.86 -4.11 11.67
C PHE A 254 2.10 -3.09 10.54
N GLY A 255 1.59 -1.87 10.72
CA GLY A 255 1.54 -0.80 9.73
C GLY A 255 0.13 -0.24 9.63
N HIS A 256 -0.12 0.61 8.66
CA HIS A 256 -1.41 1.29 8.53
C HIS A 256 -2.40 0.57 7.58
N GLY A 257 -2.09 -0.65 7.13
CA GLY A 257 -2.93 -1.44 6.23
C GLY A 257 -2.87 -0.98 4.76
N VAL A 258 -3.94 -1.26 4.02
CA VAL A 258 -4.08 -0.85 2.61
C VAL A 258 -4.77 0.51 2.55
N SER A 259 -4.04 1.53 2.12
CA SER A 259 -4.49 2.92 2.10
C SER A 259 -4.72 3.48 0.71
N ILE A 260 -5.67 4.40 0.58
CA ILE A 260 -5.85 5.29 -0.58
C ILE A 260 -5.79 6.72 -0.09
N GLY A 261 -4.92 7.53 -0.71
CA GLY A 261 -4.72 8.93 -0.36
C GLY A 261 -3.43 9.16 0.44
N SER A 262 -3.28 10.33 1.04
CA SER A 262 -4.27 11.43 1.22
C SER A 262 -4.51 12.32 -0.01
N TYR A 263 -3.67 12.32 -1.03
CA TYR A 263 -3.90 13.03 -2.29
C TYR A 263 -4.62 12.11 -3.27
N THR A 264 -5.91 12.41 -3.58
CA THR A 264 -6.70 11.66 -4.56
C THR A 264 -7.05 12.49 -5.80
N SER A 265 -6.52 13.71 -5.91
CA SER A 265 -6.66 14.55 -7.12
C SER A 265 -6.14 13.84 -8.36
N GLY A 266 -6.89 13.84 -9.44
CA GLY A 266 -6.63 13.04 -10.64
C GLY A 266 -7.34 11.67 -10.64
N GLY A 267 -8.02 11.33 -9.54
CA GLY A 267 -8.86 10.14 -9.43
C GLY A 267 -8.13 8.85 -9.07
N VAL A 268 -8.87 7.93 -8.45
CA VAL A 268 -8.44 6.56 -8.15
C VAL A 268 -9.60 5.63 -8.46
N SER A 269 -9.40 4.62 -9.30
CA SER A 269 -10.50 3.70 -9.64
C SER A 269 -10.06 2.30 -10.02
N ASN A 270 -11.03 1.38 -9.96
CA ASN A 270 -10.86 -0.02 -10.29
C ASN A 270 -9.74 -0.68 -9.48
N ILE A 271 -9.84 -0.55 -8.15
CA ILE A 271 -8.92 -1.18 -7.21
C ILE A 271 -9.58 -2.43 -6.63
N THR A 272 -8.91 -3.56 -6.71
CA THR A 272 -9.36 -4.80 -6.08
C THR A 272 -8.31 -5.30 -5.10
N VAL A 273 -8.73 -5.55 -3.85
CA VAL A 273 -7.94 -6.23 -2.82
C VAL A 273 -8.64 -7.54 -2.49
N VAL A 274 -7.97 -8.65 -2.70
CA VAL A 274 -8.60 -9.98 -2.55
C VAL A 274 -7.67 -11.01 -1.91
N ASN A 275 -8.22 -11.89 -1.07
CA ASN A 275 -7.48 -12.98 -0.41
C ASN A 275 -6.27 -12.49 0.41
N CYS A 276 -6.42 -11.38 1.11
CA CYS A 276 -5.35 -10.80 1.93
C CYS A 276 -5.63 -11.00 3.43
N THR A 277 -4.55 -11.08 4.21
CA THR A 277 -4.61 -11.16 5.68
C THR A 277 -3.96 -9.93 6.31
N PHE A 278 -4.54 -9.47 7.43
CA PHE A 278 -4.06 -8.32 8.20
C PHE A 278 -3.91 -8.72 9.66
N ASN A 279 -2.73 -8.52 10.23
CA ASN A 279 -2.42 -8.90 11.61
C ASN A 279 -1.81 -7.71 12.36
N ASN A 280 -2.51 -7.19 13.35
CA ASN A 280 -2.08 -6.05 14.18
C ASN A 280 -1.85 -4.74 13.41
N THR A 281 -2.45 -4.57 12.23
CA THR A 281 -2.38 -3.30 11.49
C THR A 281 -3.26 -2.23 12.18
N GLU A 282 -2.90 -0.96 12.04
CA GLU A 282 -3.73 0.15 12.55
C GLU A 282 -5.09 0.21 11.83
N ALA A 283 -5.11 -0.05 10.54
CA ALA A 283 -6.34 -0.22 9.76
C ALA A 283 -6.24 -1.47 8.87
N GLY A 284 -7.38 -2.02 8.49
CA GLY A 284 -7.44 -2.96 7.37
C GLY A 284 -7.42 -2.20 6.05
N ILE A 285 -8.54 -1.60 5.69
CA ILE A 285 -8.72 -0.75 4.52
C ILE A 285 -8.92 0.69 4.99
N ARG A 286 -8.12 1.62 4.44
CA ARG A 286 -8.14 3.02 4.82
C ARG A 286 -8.20 3.95 3.61
N ILE A 287 -9.29 4.68 3.44
CA ILE A 287 -9.43 5.72 2.41
C ILE A 287 -9.49 7.06 3.13
N LYS A 288 -8.47 7.88 2.91
CA LYS A 288 -8.23 9.14 3.62
C LYS A 288 -7.93 10.27 2.66
N THR A 289 -8.60 11.40 2.82
CA THR A 289 -8.26 12.63 2.08
C THR A 289 -8.77 13.87 2.81
N ASP A 290 -8.70 15.01 2.16
CA ASP A 290 -9.25 16.27 2.62
C ASP A 290 -9.78 17.08 1.42
N ARG A 291 -10.53 18.17 1.67
CA ARG A 291 -11.19 19.00 0.66
C ARG A 291 -10.24 19.63 -0.36
N ASP A 292 -8.99 19.91 0.03
CA ASP A 292 -8.00 20.57 -0.82
C ASP A 292 -7.13 19.62 -1.65
N ARG A 293 -7.34 18.30 -1.48
CA ARG A 293 -6.54 17.25 -2.14
C ARG A 293 -7.36 16.08 -2.65
N GLY A 294 -8.68 16.26 -2.70
CA GLY A 294 -9.63 15.27 -3.14
C GLY A 294 -9.72 15.10 -4.66
N GLY A 295 -10.36 14.04 -5.04
CA GLY A 295 -10.75 13.64 -6.39
C GLY A 295 -11.78 12.53 -6.32
N LEU A 296 -12.15 11.96 -7.45
CA LEU A 296 -13.09 10.86 -7.55
C LEU A 296 -12.41 9.53 -7.22
N VAL A 297 -12.91 8.84 -6.18
CA VAL A 297 -12.49 7.49 -5.77
C VAL A 297 -13.68 6.56 -5.94
N HIS A 298 -13.60 5.59 -6.85
CA HIS A 298 -14.73 4.72 -7.20
C HIS A 298 -14.32 3.34 -7.72
N ASP A 299 -15.31 2.44 -7.82
CA ASP A 299 -15.13 1.06 -8.28
C ASP A 299 -14.10 0.28 -7.45
N MET A 300 -14.31 0.29 -6.13
CA MET A 300 -13.43 -0.32 -5.14
C MET A 300 -13.98 -1.66 -4.68
N LYS A 301 -13.20 -2.73 -4.73
CA LYS A 301 -13.58 -4.08 -4.31
C LYS A 301 -12.62 -4.64 -3.27
N TYR A 302 -13.15 -5.06 -2.14
CA TYR A 302 -12.42 -5.65 -1.01
C TYR A 302 -13.05 -6.99 -0.69
N LEU A 303 -12.38 -8.10 -1.05
CA LEU A 303 -12.98 -9.41 -1.13
C LEU A 303 -12.15 -10.45 -0.36
N ASN A 304 -12.81 -11.33 0.41
CA ASN A 304 -12.15 -12.45 1.09
C ASN A 304 -10.97 -11.99 1.98
N LEU A 305 -11.23 -11.07 2.90
CA LEU A 305 -10.19 -10.53 3.78
C LEU A 305 -10.34 -11.11 5.19
N SER A 306 -9.20 -11.47 5.79
CA SER A 306 -9.11 -11.88 7.19
C SER A 306 -8.28 -10.86 7.98
N MET A 307 -8.85 -10.32 9.06
CA MET A 307 -8.22 -9.27 9.85
C MET A 307 -8.20 -9.66 11.33
N THR A 308 -7.02 -9.75 11.92
CA THR A 308 -6.84 -10.13 13.31
C THR A 308 -6.24 -8.98 14.11
N ASN A 309 -6.92 -8.59 15.19
CA ASN A 309 -6.45 -7.55 16.11
C ASN A 309 -6.08 -6.25 15.38
N VAL A 310 -6.92 -5.78 14.45
CA VAL A 310 -6.71 -4.52 13.73
C VAL A 310 -7.31 -3.34 14.48
N GLY A 311 -6.75 -2.14 14.32
CA GLY A 311 -7.27 -0.95 14.98
C GLY A 311 -8.66 -0.54 14.44
N ILE A 312 -8.86 -0.59 13.12
CA ILE A 312 -10.15 -0.37 12.46
C ILE A 312 -10.20 -1.14 11.12
N PRO A 313 -11.12 -2.08 10.93
CA PRO A 313 -11.17 -2.89 9.71
C PRO A 313 -11.45 -2.12 8.42
N ILE A 314 -12.41 -1.19 8.46
CA ILE A 314 -12.86 -0.41 7.32
C ILE A 314 -12.96 1.05 7.74
N LEU A 315 -12.20 1.93 7.09
CA LEU A 315 -12.13 3.35 7.37
C LEU A 315 -12.17 4.16 6.07
N ILE A 316 -13.26 4.91 5.87
CA ILE A 316 -13.40 5.87 4.77
C ILE A 316 -13.72 7.23 5.38
N TYR A 317 -12.89 8.26 5.14
CA TYR A 317 -13.14 9.59 5.67
C TYR A 317 -12.44 10.69 4.87
N ALA A 318 -13.00 11.91 4.92
CA ALA A 318 -12.53 13.08 4.19
C ALA A 318 -12.21 14.27 5.11
N SER A 319 -11.75 13.97 6.32
CA SER A 319 -11.36 14.95 7.34
C SER A 319 -9.93 14.74 7.87
N TYR A 320 -9.07 14.15 7.03
CA TYR A 320 -7.73 13.70 7.43
C TYR A 320 -6.84 14.83 7.96
N MET A 321 -6.93 16.00 7.34
CA MET A 321 -6.19 17.21 7.74
C MET A 321 -7.09 18.31 8.31
N ALA A 322 -8.29 17.94 8.80
CA ALA A 322 -9.20 18.91 9.42
C ALA A 322 -8.46 19.72 10.49
N LYS A 323 -8.70 21.03 10.54
CA LYS A 323 -8.00 21.95 11.47
C LYS A 323 -8.35 21.64 12.92
N GLU A 324 -9.62 21.39 13.19
CA GLU A 324 -10.13 21.12 14.52
C GLU A 324 -9.84 19.68 14.95
N LYS A 325 -9.20 19.51 16.10
CA LYS A 325 -8.78 18.21 16.64
C LYS A 325 -9.93 17.21 16.76
N GLN A 326 -11.15 17.70 17.12
CA GLN A 326 -12.32 16.83 17.27
C GLN A 326 -12.70 16.06 16.00
N PHE A 327 -12.39 16.57 14.82
CA PHE A 327 -12.65 15.93 13.53
C PHE A 327 -11.51 15.03 13.06
N ARG A 328 -10.32 15.16 13.62
CA ARG A 328 -9.17 14.31 13.35
C ARG A 328 -9.05 13.13 14.30
N ASP A 329 -9.48 13.31 15.56
CA ASP A 329 -9.43 12.26 16.58
C ASP A 329 -10.60 11.29 16.41
N LEU A 330 -10.47 10.35 15.49
CA LEU A 330 -11.50 9.37 15.17
C LEU A 330 -11.84 8.45 16.35
N THR A 331 -11.00 8.36 17.38
CA THR A 331 -11.26 7.56 18.59
C THR A 331 -12.36 8.14 19.44
N LYS A 332 -12.54 9.47 19.38
CA LYS A 332 -13.53 10.27 20.12
C LYS A 332 -14.72 10.70 19.26
N LEU A 333 -14.72 10.36 17.98
CA LEU A 333 -15.79 10.76 17.07
C LEU A 333 -17.12 10.14 17.51
N THR A 334 -18.13 11.00 17.69
CA THR A 334 -19.53 10.61 17.96
C THR A 334 -20.42 11.05 16.80
N PRO A 335 -21.69 10.56 16.71
CA PRO A 335 -22.63 11.05 15.71
C PRO A 335 -22.82 12.57 15.75
N GLU A 336 -22.85 13.17 16.95
CA GLU A 336 -23.02 14.62 17.16
C GLU A 336 -21.80 15.41 16.65
N ILE A 337 -20.59 14.93 16.94
CA ILE A 337 -19.36 15.53 16.38
C ILE A 337 -19.35 15.40 14.87
N ALA A 338 -19.68 14.24 14.30
CA ALA A 338 -19.74 14.06 12.86
C ALA A 338 -20.78 14.98 12.19
N ALA A 339 -21.94 15.16 12.81
CA ALA A 339 -23.01 16.07 12.35
C ALA A 339 -22.59 17.55 12.40
N SER A 340 -21.71 17.93 13.33
CA SER A 340 -21.20 19.30 13.46
C SER A 340 -20.08 19.65 12.47
N TYR A 341 -19.64 18.71 11.62
CA TYR A 341 -18.59 19.00 10.63
C TYR A 341 -19.09 20.05 9.62
N PRO A 342 -18.39 21.17 9.48
CA PRO A 342 -18.93 22.28 8.71
C PRO A 342 -19.06 21.96 7.22
N THR A 343 -20.14 22.41 6.59
CA THR A 343 -20.33 22.37 5.14
C THR A 343 -19.41 23.36 4.44
N ALA A 344 -18.89 22.99 3.29
CA ALA A 344 -18.09 23.86 2.43
C ALA A 344 -18.60 23.86 0.98
N PRO A 345 -18.29 24.87 0.16
CA PRO A 345 -18.60 24.84 -1.27
C PRO A 345 -17.97 23.62 -1.95
N VAL A 346 -18.73 22.98 -2.83
CA VAL A 346 -18.23 21.89 -3.68
C VAL A 346 -17.36 22.49 -4.80
N GLY A 347 -16.17 21.93 -5.00
CA GLY A 347 -15.23 22.34 -6.02
C GLY A 347 -14.48 21.13 -6.61
N GLU A 348 -13.59 21.40 -7.55
CA GLU A 348 -12.81 20.39 -8.27
C GLU A 348 -12.02 19.44 -7.33
N ARG A 349 -11.58 19.95 -6.18
CA ARG A 349 -10.80 19.18 -5.19
C ARG A 349 -11.65 18.63 -4.05
N THR A 350 -12.96 18.73 -4.12
CA THR A 350 -13.84 18.09 -3.15
C THR A 350 -13.77 16.56 -3.34
N PRO A 351 -13.47 15.78 -2.30
CA PRO A 351 -13.44 14.33 -2.40
C PRO A 351 -14.81 13.76 -2.77
N VAL A 352 -14.86 12.87 -3.74
CA VAL A 352 -16.05 12.12 -4.12
C VAL A 352 -15.76 10.63 -3.94
N TYR A 353 -16.53 9.99 -3.06
CA TYR A 353 -16.38 8.57 -2.73
C TYR A 353 -17.64 7.81 -3.11
N ARG A 354 -17.55 6.82 -3.99
CA ARG A 354 -18.69 6.00 -4.38
C ARG A 354 -18.29 4.62 -4.89
N ASP A 355 -19.26 3.70 -4.91
CA ASP A 355 -19.16 2.38 -5.52
C ASP A 355 -18.11 1.49 -4.82
N PHE A 356 -18.37 1.18 -3.54
CA PHE A 356 -17.54 0.32 -2.72
C PHE A 356 -18.22 -1.02 -2.44
N ILE A 357 -17.50 -2.12 -2.63
CA ILE A 357 -17.92 -3.47 -2.30
C ILE A 357 -16.96 -4.07 -1.28
N PHE A 358 -17.49 -4.46 -0.13
CA PHE A 358 -16.81 -5.22 0.91
C PHE A 358 -17.52 -6.58 1.03
N SER A 359 -16.84 -7.68 0.69
CA SER A 359 -17.47 -9.00 0.69
C SER A 359 -16.60 -10.07 1.31
N ASN A 360 -17.22 -10.95 2.12
CA ASN A 360 -16.55 -12.05 2.79
C ASN A 360 -15.36 -11.56 3.67
N ILE A 361 -15.63 -10.64 4.59
CA ILE A 361 -14.63 -10.08 5.50
C ILE A 361 -14.89 -10.59 6.91
N THR A 362 -13.84 -11.11 7.55
CA THR A 362 -13.86 -11.44 8.98
C THR A 362 -12.82 -10.59 9.70
N ALA A 363 -13.23 -9.91 10.80
CA ALA A 363 -12.34 -9.03 11.55
C ALA A 363 -12.52 -9.14 13.06
N THR A 364 -11.41 -9.16 13.79
CA THR A 364 -11.33 -8.85 15.21
C THR A 364 -10.60 -7.53 15.42
N VAL A 365 -11.13 -6.69 16.28
CA VAL A 365 -10.68 -5.31 16.46
C VAL A 365 -9.98 -5.15 17.81
N GLN A 366 -8.97 -4.29 17.88
CA GLN A 366 -8.26 -3.93 19.11
C GLN A 366 -9.22 -3.37 20.15
N LYS A 367 -8.90 -3.61 21.44
CA LYS A 367 -9.70 -3.16 22.58
C LYS A 367 -9.99 -1.65 22.53
N GLY A 368 -11.24 -1.29 22.80
CA GLY A 368 -11.71 0.09 22.85
C GLY A 368 -11.96 0.73 21.47
N ARG A 369 -11.75 -0.01 20.37
CA ARG A 369 -11.88 0.49 19.01
C ARG A 369 -13.23 0.15 18.38
N ARG A 370 -13.54 0.78 17.25
CA ARG A 370 -14.83 0.62 16.53
C ARG A 370 -14.76 -0.39 15.40
N ALA A 371 -15.91 -0.99 15.10
CA ALA A 371 -16.06 -1.96 14.03
C ALA A 371 -15.77 -1.41 12.62
N GLY A 372 -15.86 -0.11 12.42
CA GLY A 372 -15.60 0.55 11.15
C GLY A 372 -16.16 1.96 11.13
N LEU A 373 -15.78 2.73 10.12
CA LEU A 373 -16.25 4.09 9.90
C LEU A 373 -16.31 4.42 8.42
N ILE A 374 -17.47 4.86 7.96
CA ILE A 374 -17.65 5.51 6.67
C ILE A 374 -18.22 6.90 6.94
N TRP A 375 -17.40 7.91 6.70
CA TRP A 375 -17.73 9.30 7.00
C TRP A 375 -17.46 10.20 5.79
N GLY A 376 -18.51 10.46 5.02
CA GLY A 376 -18.50 11.41 3.92
C GLY A 376 -18.53 12.86 4.38
N LEU A 377 -18.38 13.79 3.47
CA LEU A 377 -18.60 15.22 3.74
C LEU A 377 -20.10 15.54 3.77
N PRO A 378 -20.54 16.54 4.56
CA PRO A 378 -21.93 16.93 4.56
C PRO A 378 -22.42 17.45 3.19
N GLU A 379 -21.54 18.13 2.43
CA GLU A 379 -21.80 18.61 1.05
C GLU A 379 -21.56 17.54 -0.02
N MET A 380 -20.87 16.43 0.29
CA MET A 380 -20.53 15.36 -0.65
C MET A 380 -20.52 14.03 0.10
N ASN A 381 -21.69 13.40 0.16
CA ASN A 381 -21.83 12.13 0.88
C ASN A 381 -21.07 10.99 0.17
N THR A 382 -20.59 10.04 0.94
CA THR A 382 -20.13 8.75 0.41
C THR A 382 -21.36 7.96 -0.08
N THR A 383 -21.32 7.40 -1.28
CA THR A 383 -22.50 6.75 -1.87
C THR A 383 -22.23 5.34 -2.39
N ASN A 384 -23.29 4.52 -2.49
CA ASN A 384 -23.24 3.18 -3.08
C ASN A 384 -22.21 2.27 -2.38
N VAL A 385 -22.40 2.04 -1.09
CA VAL A 385 -21.54 1.14 -0.31
C VAL A 385 -22.27 -0.15 0.00
N ARG A 386 -21.70 -1.28 -0.40
CA ARG A 386 -22.24 -2.61 -0.11
C ARG A 386 -21.29 -3.40 0.75
N LEU A 387 -21.80 -3.84 1.91
CA LEU A 387 -21.15 -4.82 2.78
C LEU A 387 -21.92 -6.13 2.67
N GLN A 388 -21.27 -7.22 2.31
CA GLN A 388 -21.88 -8.53 2.11
C GLN A 388 -21.08 -9.62 2.83
N ASN A 389 -21.72 -10.42 3.68
CA ASN A 389 -21.06 -11.47 4.47
C ASN A 389 -19.89 -10.91 5.32
N VAL A 390 -20.07 -9.75 5.95
CA VAL A 390 -19.03 -9.10 6.78
C VAL A 390 -19.29 -9.43 8.25
N ARG A 391 -18.29 -9.97 8.92
CA ARG A 391 -18.34 -10.36 10.34
C ARG A 391 -17.26 -9.63 11.11
N ILE A 392 -17.64 -8.74 12.03
CA ILE A 392 -16.72 -7.93 12.82
C ILE A 392 -17.05 -8.05 14.31
N THR A 393 -16.01 -8.30 15.14
CA THR A 393 -16.09 -8.23 16.59
C THR A 393 -15.28 -7.02 17.05
N ALA A 394 -15.92 -6.09 17.76
CA ALA A 394 -15.33 -4.81 18.19
C ALA A 394 -16.00 -4.30 19.49
N ASP A 395 -15.38 -3.32 20.15
CA ASP A 395 -15.97 -2.73 21.37
C ASP A 395 -16.99 -1.61 21.06
N LYS A 396 -16.87 -0.95 19.90
CA LYS A 396 -17.76 0.14 19.49
C LYS A 396 -18.44 -0.16 18.15
N PRO A 397 -19.64 0.40 17.92
CA PRO A 397 -20.41 0.14 16.70
C PRO A 397 -19.69 0.61 15.41
N PHE A 398 -20.19 0.15 14.28
CA PHE A 398 -19.83 0.69 12.97
C PHE A 398 -20.51 2.04 12.75
N GLY A 399 -19.75 3.06 12.35
CA GLY A 399 -20.27 4.41 12.08
C GLY A 399 -20.53 4.66 10.61
N PHE A 400 -21.72 5.18 10.28
CA PHE A 400 -22.09 5.65 8.93
C PHE A 400 -22.55 7.11 9.05
N PHE A 401 -21.71 8.05 8.60
CA PHE A 401 -21.98 9.47 8.69
C PHE A 401 -21.87 10.12 7.31
N ASN A 402 -22.89 10.88 6.90
CA ASN A 402 -23.00 11.43 5.54
C ASN A 402 -22.76 10.33 4.48
N ALA A 403 -23.46 9.20 4.61
CA ALA A 403 -23.34 8.06 3.72
C ALA A 403 -24.71 7.64 3.17
N GLN A 404 -24.88 7.57 1.86
CA GLN A 404 -26.15 7.29 1.22
C GLN A 404 -26.10 6.00 0.39
N ASN A 405 -27.21 5.29 0.30
CA ASN A 405 -27.33 4.02 -0.37
C ASN A 405 -26.31 2.99 0.15
N VAL A 406 -26.28 2.81 1.49
CA VAL A 406 -25.46 1.81 2.15
C VAL A 406 -26.28 0.56 2.37
N ARG A 407 -25.77 -0.61 1.97
CA ARG A 407 -26.44 -1.90 2.13
C ARG A 407 -25.55 -2.87 2.91
N LEU A 408 -26.13 -3.44 3.96
CA LEU A 408 -25.54 -4.51 4.76
C LEU A 408 -26.32 -5.79 4.53
N GLU A 409 -25.74 -6.76 3.83
CA GLU A 409 -26.38 -8.03 3.47
C GLU A 409 -25.67 -9.19 4.19
N ASN A 410 -26.40 -9.94 4.99
CA ASN A 410 -25.85 -11.05 5.80
C ASN A 410 -24.60 -10.62 6.61
N CYS A 411 -24.62 -9.43 7.21
CA CYS A 411 -23.55 -8.89 8.02
C CYS A 411 -23.83 -9.15 9.51
N ARG A 412 -22.73 -9.28 10.31
CA ARG A 412 -22.80 -9.40 11.77
C ARG A 412 -21.74 -8.50 12.41
N ILE A 413 -22.17 -7.48 13.13
CA ILE A 413 -21.31 -6.59 13.89
C ILE A 413 -21.57 -6.84 15.37
N ALA A 414 -20.67 -7.60 16.03
CA ALA A 414 -20.78 -7.96 17.43
C ALA A 414 -20.05 -6.95 18.32
N THR A 415 -20.75 -6.41 19.32
CA THR A 415 -20.18 -5.53 20.35
C THR A 415 -20.64 -5.98 21.75
N PRO A 416 -20.01 -5.53 22.84
CA PRO A 416 -20.50 -5.82 24.20
C PRO A 416 -21.93 -5.34 24.45
N ALA A 417 -22.38 -4.30 23.74
CA ALA A 417 -23.75 -3.78 23.84
C ALA A 417 -24.79 -4.56 22.99
N GLY A 418 -24.35 -5.59 22.26
CA GLY A 418 -25.20 -6.44 21.43
C GLY A 418 -24.71 -6.58 19.99
N VAL A 419 -25.51 -7.28 19.17
CA VAL A 419 -25.22 -7.54 17.76
C VAL A 419 -25.88 -6.49 16.87
N ASP A 420 -25.34 -6.29 15.66
CA ASP A 420 -25.83 -5.36 14.63
C ASP A 420 -25.93 -3.90 15.09
N ARG A 421 -24.98 -3.49 15.92
CA ARG A 421 -24.91 -2.11 16.40
C ARG A 421 -24.23 -1.21 15.39
N ILE A 422 -25.01 -0.34 14.78
CA ILE A 422 -24.54 0.75 13.94
C ILE A 422 -24.83 2.10 14.61
N ALA A 423 -24.00 3.09 14.32
CA ALA A 423 -24.23 4.49 14.64
C ALA A 423 -24.34 5.25 13.32
N SER A 424 -25.44 5.97 13.10
CA SER A 424 -25.66 6.67 11.83
C SER A 424 -26.17 8.08 12.04
N THR A 425 -25.74 8.98 11.15
CA THR A 425 -26.24 10.35 11.08
C THR A 425 -26.20 10.82 9.64
N ASN A 426 -27.25 11.49 9.17
CA ASN A 426 -27.38 11.91 7.77
C ASN A 426 -27.03 10.80 6.77
N SER A 427 -27.56 9.58 7.00
CA SER A 427 -27.21 8.39 6.23
C SER A 427 -28.41 7.50 5.98
N THR A 428 -28.45 6.85 4.81
CA THR A 428 -29.41 5.80 4.49
C THR A 428 -28.73 4.44 4.55
N VAL A 429 -29.15 3.59 5.48
CA VAL A 429 -28.56 2.27 5.71
C VAL A 429 -29.65 1.21 5.71
N GLU A 430 -29.57 0.29 4.75
CA GLU A 430 -30.47 -0.86 4.65
C GLU A 430 -29.75 -2.11 5.18
N ILE A 431 -30.43 -2.89 6.02
CA ILE A 431 -29.91 -4.13 6.60
C ILE A 431 -30.84 -5.28 6.21
N SER A 432 -30.30 -6.32 5.58
CA SER A 432 -31.04 -7.50 5.13
C SER A 432 -30.27 -8.81 5.40
N GLY A 433 -30.99 -9.94 5.40
CA GLY A 433 -30.36 -11.26 5.50
C GLY A 433 -29.73 -11.54 6.86
N ARG A 434 -30.51 -11.48 7.95
CA ARG A 434 -30.09 -11.88 9.30
C ARG A 434 -30.07 -13.38 9.48
#